data_584db6d98b62133e6616cc7e250af03f
#
_entry.id   584db6d98b62133e6616cc7e250af03f
#
_cell.length_a   1.000
_cell.length_b   1.000
_cell.length_c   1.000
_cell.angle_alpha   90.00
_cell.angle_beta   90.00
_cell.angle_gamma   90.00
#
_symmetry.space_group_name_H-M   'P 1'
#
loop_
_entity.id
_entity.type
_entity.pdbx_description
1 polymer ?
#
loop_
_entity_poly.entity_id
_entity_poly.type
_entity_poly.pdbx_seq_one_letter_code
_entity_poly.pdbx_strand_id
1 'polypeptide(L)'
;MSQFTEDKIIFETIEKELHRQQQGIELIASENFVSEGVLRAQGSILTNKYAEGYPGRRYYGGCEYVDVIEQLAIDRVKELFGAEYANVQPHSGSQANMAAYRALVKKGDKILGMDLN
;
A
#
# COMPACT_ATOMS: atom_id res chain seq x y z
N MET A 1 -7.86 -2.97 30.47
CA MET A 1 -6.85 -3.06 29.38
C MET A 1 -6.82 -4.53 28.97
N SER A 2 -7.34 -4.86 27.80
CA SER A 2 -7.20 -6.21 27.27
C SER A 2 -5.72 -6.44 26.98
N GLN A 3 -5.10 -7.37 27.67
CA GLN A 3 -3.82 -7.89 27.27
C GLN A 3 -4.04 -8.60 25.91
N PHE A 4 -3.76 -7.91 24.81
CA PHE A 4 -3.54 -8.59 23.56
C PHE A 4 -2.28 -9.41 23.76
N THR A 5 -2.46 -10.69 23.94
CA THR A 5 -1.35 -11.63 24.02
C THR A 5 -0.74 -11.71 22.63
N GLU A 6 0.45 -11.17 22.47
CA GLU A 6 1.21 -11.31 21.22
C GLU A 6 1.40 -12.80 20.94
N ASP A 7 1.16 -13.21 19.70
CA ASP A 7 1.48 -14.58 19.28
C ASP A 7 3.01 -14.73 19.23
N LYS A 8 3.54 -15.42 20.20
CA LYS A 8 4.98 -15.59 20.39
C LYS A 8 5.68 -16.16 19.15
N ILE A 9 5.05 -17.12 18.46
CA ILE A 9 5.62 -17.74 17.26
C ILE A 9 5.76 -16.74 16.14
N ILE A 10 4.76 -15.88 15.95
CA ILE A 10 4.78 -14.84 14.91
C ILE A 10 5.90 -13.85 15.21
N PHE A 11 5.96 -13.29 16.40
CA PHE A 11 6.94 -12.25 16.74
C PHE A 11 8.38 -12.78 16.77
N GLU A 12 8.62 -14.00 17.26
CA GLU A 12 9.94 -14.65 17.15
C GLU A 12 10.32 -14.90 15.68
N THR A 13 9.35 -15.17 14.81
CA THR A 13 9.62 -15.36 13.38
C THR A 13 9.92 -14.03 12.68
N ILE A 14 9.26 -12.96 13.05
CA ILE A 14 9.56 -11.60 12.57
C ILE A 14 11.00 -11.19 12.95
N GLU A 15 11.44 -11.47 14.18
CA GLU A 15 12.81 -11.21 14.61
C GLU A 15 13.86 -12.01 13.80
N LYS A 16 13.56 -13.26 13.47
CA LYS A 16 14.42 -14.07 12.59
C LYS A 16 14.49 -13.49 11.18
N GLU A 17 13.38 -13.01 10.66
CA GLU A 17 13.33 -12.35 9.35
C GLU A 17 14.10 -11.02 9.35
N LEU A 18 13.97 -10.23 10.40
CA LEU A 18 14.77 -9.02 10.58
C LEU A 18 16.27 -9.34 10.53
N HIS A 19 16.70 -10.37 11.27
CA HIS A 19 18.09 -10.81 11.25
C HIS A 19 18.54 -11.29 9.87
N ARG A 20 17.69 -12.05 9.17
CA ARG A 20 17.97 -12.48 7.79
C ARG A 20 18.20 -11.30 6.86
N GLN A 21 17.34 -10.29 6.91
CA GLN A 21 17.46 -9.10 6.08
C GLN A 21 18.72 -8.29 6.40
N GLN A 22 19.10 -8.19 7.68
CA GLN A 22 20.32 -7.48 8.11
C GLN A 22 21.62 -8.18 7.72
N GLN A 23 21.60 -9.52 7.60
CA GLN A 23 22.80 -10.32 7.29
C GLN A 23 22.89 -10.70 5.81
N GLY A 24 21.84 -10.54 5.05
CA GLY A 24 21.77 -10.87 3.64
C GLY A 24 22.03 -9.67 2.74
N ILE A 25 22.44 -9.95 1.50
CA ILE A 25 22.45 -8.99 0.41
C ILE A 25 21.25 -9.31 -0.47
N GLU A 26 20.29 -8.37 -0.53
CA GLU A 26 19.10 -8.53 -1.37
C GLU A 26 19.40 -8.05 -2.80
N LEU A 27 19.23 -8.96 -3.77
CA LEU A 27 19.47 -8.66 -5.20
C LEU A 27 18.20 -8.71 -6.05
N ILE A 28 17.03 -8.88 -5.42
CA ILE A 28 15.75 -8.88 -6.12
C ILE A 28 15.35 -7.43 -6.40
N ALA A 29 15.36 -7.03 -7.68
CA ALA A 29 15.15 -5.65 -8.11
C ALA A 29 13.78 -5.06 -7.74
N SER A 30 12.78 -5.91 -7.48
CA SER A 30 11.42 -5.52 -7.07
C SER A 30 11.26 -5.32 -5.57
N GLU A 31 12.26 -5.65 -4.77
CA GLU A 31 12.22 -5.45 -3.31
C GLU A 31 12.82 -4.10 -2.91
N ASN A 32 12.28 -3.53 -1.83
CA ASN A 32 12.75 -2.27 -1.28
C ASN A 32 12.66 -2.29 0.24
N PHE A 33 13.70 -1.82 0.90
CA PHE A 33 13.71 -1.61 2.34
C PHE A 33 13.00 -0.30 2.67
N VAL A 34 11.81 -0.41 3.24
CA VAL A 34 11.02 0.76 3.64
C VAL A 34 11.59 1.41 4.89
N SER A 35 11.32 2.70 5.08
CA SER A 35 11.71 3.40 6.30
C SER A 35 10.89 2.92 7.51
N GLU A 36 11.45 3.10 8.71
CA GLU A 36 10.73 2.83 9.96
C GLU A 36 9.39 3.57 10.03
N GLY A 37 9.32 4.80 9.52
CA GLY A 37 8.09 5.58 9.47
C GLY A 37 6.99 4.90 8.66
N VAL A 38 7.33 4.25 7.55
CA VAL A 38 6.37 3.48 6.73
C VAL A 38 5.90 2.25 7.48
N LEU A 39 6.80 1.49 8.11
CA LEU A 39 6.43 0.31 8.92
C LEU A 39 5.48 0.69 10.06
N ARG A 40 5.77 1.77 10.77
CA ARG A 40 4.92 2.27 11.88
C ARG A 40 3.56 2.75 11.39
N ALA A 41 3.48 3.42 10.25
CA ALA A 41 2.21 3.88 9.70
C ALA A 41 1.34 2.70 9.24
N GLN A 42 1.93 1.72 8.55
CA GLN A 42 1.24 0.54 8.06
C GLN A 42 0.70 -0.34 9.19
N GLY A 43 1.47 -0.53 10.27
CA GLY A 43 1.07 -1.30 11.46
C GLY A 43 0.31 -0.49 12.52
N SER A 44 -0.31 0.62 12.15
CA SER A 44 -0.97 1.53 13.10
C SER A 44 -2.45 1.19 13.33
N ILE A 45 -3.06 1.92 14.26
CA ILE A 45 -4.48 1.83 14.59
C ILE A 45 -5.42 2.12 13.38
N LEU A 46 -4.89 2.72 12.32
CA LEU A 46 -5.64 2.96 11.08
C LEU A 46 -6.18 1.66 10.47
N THR A 47 -5.53 0.53 10.73
CA THR A 47 -5.97 -0.81 10.33
C THR A 47 -7.39 -1.13 10.82
N ASN A 48 -7.84 -0.54 11.93
CA ASN A 48 -9.17 -0.79 12.50
C ASN A 48 -10.28 -0.03 11.77
N LYS A 49 -9.94 0.95 10.94
CA LYS A 49 -10.96 1.82 10.33
C LYS A 49 -11.38 1.36 8.95
N TYR A 50 -12.63 1.01 8.81
CA TYR A 50 -13.26 0.79 7.51
C TYR A 50 -13.65 2.13 6.89
N ALA A 51 -13.01 2.51 5.77
CA ALA A 51 -13.12 3.83 5.16
C ALA A 51 -13.57 3.76 3.68
N GLU A 52 -14.66 3.04 3.43
CA GLU A 52 -15.24 2.92 2.09
C GLU A 52 -15.68 4.29 1.55
N GLY A 53 -15.40 4.55 0.29
CA GLY A 53 -15.62 5.84 -0.36
C GLY A 53 -14.31 6.60 -0.56
N TYR A 54 -14.39 7.92 -0.62
CA TYR A 54 -13.25 8.83 -0.84
C TYR A 54 -13.22 9.94 0.21
N PRO A 55 -12.12 10.66 0.38
CA PRO A 55 -12.05 11.79 1.30
C PRO A 55 -13.24 12.75 1.12
N GLY A 56 -13.93 13.06 2.20
CA GLY A 56 -15.13 13.89 2.20
C GLY A 56 -16.39 13.24 1.62
N ARG A 57 -16.33 12.00 1.14
CA ARG A 57 -17.45 11.26 0.56
C ARG A 57 -17.43 9.79 1.02
N ARG A 58 -17.48 9.58 2.32
CA ARG A 58 -17.47 8.26 2.94
C ARG A 58 -18.89 7.71 3.15
N TYR A 59 -19.01 6.41 3.11
CA TYR A 59 -20.27 5.72 3.42
C TYR A 59 -20.51 5.63 4.93
N TYR A 60 -19.45 5.75 5.76
CA TYR A 60 -19.51 5.61 7.22
C TYR A 60 -18.84 6.79 7.91
N GLY A 61 -19.27 7.07 9.13
CA GLY A 61 -18.67 8.10 9.98
C GLY A 61 -17.32 7.70 10.57
N GLY A 62 -16.65 8.65 11.22
CA GLY A 62 -15.37 8.43 11.89
C GLY A 62 -14.16 8.37 10.96
N CYS A 63 -14.26 9.00 9.78
CA CYS A 63 -13.21 8.99 8.77
C CYS A 63 -12.40 10.29 8.72
N GLU A 64 -12.63 11.23 9.62
CA GLU A 64 -12.01 12.55 9.61
C GLU A 64 -10.48 12.52 9.58
N TYR A 65 -9.85 11.58 10.28
CA TYR A 65 -8.40 11.44 10.29
C TYR A 65 -7.87 10.60 9.12
N VAL A 66 -8.61 9.58 8.71
CA VAL A 66 -8.28 8.80 7.51
C VAL A 66 -8.36 9.68 6.26
N ASP A 67 -9.32 10.58 6.20
CA ASP A 67 -9.46 11.54 5.09
C ASP A 67 -8.23 12.43 4.95
N VAL A 68 -7.70 12.92 6.08
CA VAL A 68 -6.46 13.73 6.07
C VAL A 68 -5.29 12.93 5.50
N ILE A 69 -5.13 11.67 5.91
CA ILE A 69 -4.02 10.82 5.48
C ILE A 69 -4.16 10.46 4.00
N GLU A 70 -5.35 10.09 3.56
CA GLU A 70 -5.57 9.74 2.15
C GLU A 70 -5.41 10.97 1.24
N GLN A 71 -5.94 12.12 1.65
CA GLN A 71 -5.76 13.36 0.89
C GLN A 71 -4.28 13.74 0.78
N LEU A 72 -3.54 13.65 1.88
CA LEU A 72 -2.10 13.92 1.89
C LEU A 72 -1.33 12.97 0.94
N ALA A 73 -1.71 11.70 0.90
CA ALA A 73 -1.11 10.73 -0.02
C ALA A 73 -1.41 11.10 -1.49
N ILE A 74 -2.64 11.49 -1.79
CA ILE A 74 -3.04 11.95 -3.13
C ILE A 74 -2.20 13.17 -3.54
N ASP A 75 -2.11 14.17 -2.68
CA ASP A 75 -1.40 15.42 -2.98
C ASP A 75 0.08 15.17 -3.22
N ARG A 76 0.72 14.35 -2.40
CA ARG A 76 2.13 13.99 -2.54
C ARG A 76 2.42 13.17 -3.80
N VAL A 77 1.55 12.23 -4.17
CA VAL A 77 1.69 11.47 -5.42
C VAL A 77 1.53 12.40 -6.62
N LYS A 78 0.58 13.32 -6.59
CA LYS A 78 0.41 14.31 -7.65
C LYS A 78 1.66 15.19 -7.80
N GLU A 79 2.21 15.68 -6.71
CA GLU A 79 3.44 16.48 -6.71
C GLU A 79 4.63 15.68 -7.25
N LEU A 80 4.82 14.44 -6.76
CA LEU A 80 5.94 13.57 -7.15
C LEU A 80 5.96 13.25 -8.64
N PHE A 81 4.80 13.01 -9.23
CA PHE A 81 4.68 12.62 -10.64
C PHE A 81 4.26 13.78 -11.57
N GLY A 82 4.04 14.97 -11.06
CA GLY A 82 3.49 16.10 -11.84
C GLY A 82 2.10 15.78 -12.41
N ALA A 83 1.33 14.94 -11.72
CA ALA A 83 0.05 14.46 -12.19
C ALA A 83 -1.10 15.40 -11.78
N GLU A 84 -2.07 15.55 -12.67
CA GLU A 84 -3.28 16.32 -12.39
C GLU A 84 -4.23 15.57 -11.43
N TYR A 85 -4.29 14.25 -11.58
CA TYR A 85 -5.14 13.35 -10.78
C TYR A 85 -4.33 12.19 -10.24
N ALA A 86 -4.71 11.67 -9.07
CA ALA A 86 -4.15 10.47 -8.48
C ALA A 86 -5.22 9.70 -7.69
N ASN A 87 -5.09 8.38 -7.67
CA ASN A 87 -5.86 7.50 -6.81
C ASN A 87 -4.88 6.60 -6.05
N VAL A 88 -4.95 6.63 -4.72
CA VAL A 88 -4.04 5.92 -3.82
C VAL A 88 -4.70 4.70 -3.14
N GLN A 89 -5.92 4.33 -3.56
CA GLN A 89 -6.67 3.23 -2.95
C GLN A 89 -6.33 1.82 -3.46
N PRO A 90 -5.72 1.60 -4.64
CA PRO A 90 -5.35 0.24 -5.03
C PRO A 90 -4.53 -0.45 -3.95
N HIS A 91 -4.93 -1.67 -3.56
CA HIS A 91 -4.26 -2.43 -2.51
C HIS A 91 -2.92 -3.05 -2.97
N SER A 92 -2.65 -3.04 -4.28
CA SER A 92 -1.44 -3.62 -4.86
C SER A 92 -1.14 -3.04 -6.25
N GLY A 93 0.09 -3.22 -6.72
CA GLY A 93 0.46 -2.90 -8.10
C GLY A 93 -0.38 -3.67 -9.13
N SER A 94 -0.75 -4.91 -8.83
CA SER A 94 -1.63 -5.70 -9.70
C SER A 94 -3.01 -5.07 -9.87
N GLN A 95 -3.60 -4.57 -8.78
CA GLN A 95 -4.88 -3.87 -8.86
C GLN A 95 -4.76 -2.53 -9.59
N ALA A 96 -3.69 -1.77 -9.35
CA ALA A 96 -3.42 -0.52 -10.05
C ALA A 96 -3.25 -0.75 -11.56
N ASN A 97 -2.48 -1.75 -11.95
CA ASN A 97 -2.31 -2.13 -13.35
C ASN A 97 -3.63 -2.56 -14.00
N MET A 98 -4.45 -3.35 -13.29
CA MET A 98 -5.76 -3.75 -13.80
C MET A 98 -6.66 -2.54 -14.03
N ALA A 99 -6.64 -1.57 -13.13
CA ALA A 99 -7.40 -0.32 -13.29
C ALA A 99 -6.91 0.47 -14.52
N ALA A 100 -5.59 0.57 -14.72
CA ALA A 100 -4.99 1.23 -15.87
C ALA A 100 -5.39 0.53 -17.19
N TYR A 101 -5.31 -0.80 -17.25
CA TYR A 101 -5.76 -1.55 -18.42
C TYR A 101 -7.24 -1.29 -18.74
N ARG A 102 -8.10 -1.30 -17.74
CA ARG A 102 -9.53 -1.03 -17.93
C ARG A 102 -9.83 0.39 -18.41
N ALA A 103 -8.99 1.35 -18.04
CA ALA A 103 -9.14 2.73 -18.49
C ALA A 103 -8.64 2.94 -19.94
N LEU A 104 -7.58 2.24 -20.34
CA LEU A 104 -6.86 2.52 -21.58
C LEU A 104 -7.21 1.58 -22.74
N VAL A 105 -7.62 0.33 -22.46
CA VAL A 105 -7.81 -0.68 -23.50
C VAL A 105 -9.21 -1.30 -23.45
N LYS A 106 -9.69 -1.76 -24.60
CA LYS A 106 -10.98 -2.44 -24.76
C LYS A 106 -10.74 -3.93 -25.02
N LYS A 107 -11.79 -4.74 -24.85
CA LYS A 107 -11.74 -6.16 -25.20
C LYS A 107 -11.37 -6.34 -26.68
N GLY A 108 -10.28 -7.07 -26.93
CA GLY A 108 -9.75 -7.33 -28.27
C GLY A 108 -8.59 -6.43 -28.68
N ASP A 109 -8.28 -5.40 -27.93
CA ASP A 109 -7.08 -4.59 -28.15
C ASP A 109 -5.81 -5.41 -27.86
N LYS A 110 -4.73 -5.06 -28.55
CA LYS A 110 -3.45 -5.73 -28.41
C LYS A 110 -2.60 -5.04 -27.35
N ILE A 111 -2.01 -5.83 -26.45
CA ILE A 111 -1.04 -5.38 -25.47
C ILE A 111 0.31 -6.01 -25.82
N LEU A 112 1.35 -5.19 -25.90
CA LEU A 112 2.72 -5.66 -26.04
C LEU A 112 3.34 -5.78 -24.66
N GLY A 113 3.84 -6.95 -24.33
CA GLY A 113 4.57 -7.25 -23.10
C GLY A 113 5.90 -7.91 -23.40
N MET A 114 6.81 -7.86 -22.42
CA MET A 114 8.06 -8.61 -22.48
C MET A 114 7.79 -10.08 -22.17
N ASP A 115 8.52 -10.98 -22.82
CA ASP A 115 8.52 -12.39 -22.48
C ASP A 115 9.22 -12.60 -21.13
N LEU A 116 8.72 -13.56 -20.35
CA LEU A 116 9.28 -13.93 -19.06
C LEU A 116 10.43 -14.96 -19.16
N ASN A 117 10.72 -15.49 -20.35
CA ASN A 117 11.78 -16.47 -20.59
C ASN A 117 13.10 -15.79 -20.94
#